data_fb31d9d5213c8cdb6625c089b66cb1bf
#
_entry.id   fb31d9d5213c8cdb6625c089b66cb1bf
#
_cell.length_a   1.000
_cell.length_b   1.000
_cell.length_c   1.000
_cell.angle_alpha   90.00
_cell.angle_beta   90.00
_cell.angle_gamma   90.00
#
_symmetry.space_group_name_H-M   'P 1'
#
loop_
_entity.id
_entity.type
_entity.pdbx_description
1 polymer ?
#
loop_
_entity_poly.entity_id
_entity_poly.type
_entity_poly.pdbx_seq_one_letter_code
_entity_poly.pdbx_strand_id
1 'polypeptide(L)'
;MNYKYLLFDLDHTLLDFDASQALALEAFCQAHDLDYSDQILADYHAHSHRLWHQLELGQLTLDQLLDRRFKEFFQPYLDHLDGRSLDDQYRDLLVVHNQIFTGADHLLLDLKRAGYQLVAATNGVSDTQRKRLAQVQWLDLFDHLAISGELGHSKPDPGFYQAIYKMTGADDTSAYLMIGDRLQSDMLGAHQAGIDSLWYNPHQAAAPSDLPLTYVVQDYAGIRNILL
;
A
#
# COMPACT_ATOMS: atom_id res chain seq x y z
N MET A 1 -19.09 0.57 18.71
CA MET A 1 -17.67 0.19 18.70
C MET A 1 -16.86 1.44 18.94
N ASN A 2 -15.78 1.39 19.70
CA ASN A 2 -15.09 2.63 20.10
C ASN A 2 -13.72 2.78 19.40
N TYR A 3 -13.65 2.42 18.09
CA TYR A 3 -12.44 2.74 17.35
C TYR A 3 -12.23 4.26 17.33
N LYS A 4 -10.99 4.67 17.53
CA LYS A 4 -10.54 6.05 17.43
C LYS A 4 -9.60 6.23 16.25
N TYR A 5 -8.77 5.22 15.99
CA TYR A 5 -7.73 5.23 14.96
C TYR A 5 -8.06 4.21 13.89
N LEU A 6 -8.18 4.66 12.65
CA LEU A 6 -8.36 3.81 11.48
C LEU A 6 -7.06 3.79 10.69
N LEU A 7 -6.42 2.62 10.65
CA LEU A 7 -5.18 2.39 9.94
C LEU A 7 -5.53 1.91 8.53
N PHE A 8 -5.32 2.73 7.54
CA PHE A 8 -5.58 2.38 6.15
C PHE A 8 -4.30 1.97 5.44
N ASP A 9 -4.31 0.80 4.84
CA ASP A 9 -3.40 0.53 3.75
C ASP A 9 -3.74 1.42 2.54
N LEU A 10 -2.78 1.67 1.67
CA LEU A 10 -2.94 2.59 0.55
C LEU A 10 -3.16 1.86 -0.77
N ASP A 11 -2.19 1.06 -1.19
CA ASP A 11 -2.19 0.41 -2.50
C ASP A 11 -3.20 -0.75 -2.53
N HIS A 12 -4.05 -0.81 -3.56
CA HIS A 12 -5.18 -1.75 -3.69
C HIS A 12 -6.30 -1.58 -2.65
N THR A 13 -6.14 -0.64 -1.69
CA THR A 13 -7.17 -0.32 -0.70
C THR A 13 -7.82 1.03 -0.95
N LEU A 14 -7.05 2.09 -1.14
CA LEU A 14 -7.49 3.46 -1.45
C LEU A 14 -6.96 3.94 -2.80
N LEU A 15 -5.71 3.60 -3.11
CA LEU A 15 -5.05 3.91 -4.37
C LEU A 15 -5.21 2.72 -5.31
N ASP A 16 -5.68 2.97 -6.53
CA ASP A 16 -5.75 1.97 -7.59
C ASP A 16 -4.34 1.77 -8.17
N PHE A 17 -3.60 0.89 -7.50
CA PHE A 17 -2.21 0.64 -7.86
C PHE A 17 -2.08 -0.01 -9.24
N ASP A 18 -2.99 -0.93 -9.60
CA ASP A 18 -2.93 -1.62 -10.89
C ASP A 18 -3.12 -0.64 -12.05
N ALA A 19 -4.11 0.24 -11.96
CA ALA A 19 -4.32 1.29 -12.96
C ALA A 19 -3.15 2.27 -13.01
N SER A 20 -2.63 2.69 -11.84
CA SER A 20 -1.46 3.56 -11.75
C SER A 20 -0.21 2.91 -12.35
N GLN A 21 0.02 1.63 -12.06
CA GLN A 21 1.15 0.85 -12.56
C GLN A 21 1.10 0.68 -14.07
N ALA A 22 -0.07 0.36 -14.63
CA ALA A 22 -0.24 0.19 -16.08
C ALA A 22 0.14 1.46 -16.83
N LEU A 23 -0.41 2.61 -16.42
CA LEU A 23 -0.11 3.90 -17.03
C LEU A 23 1.36 4.32 -16.86
N ALA A 24 1.92 4.11 -15.68
CA ALA A 24 3.31 4.46 -15.40
C ALA A 24 4.29 3.59 -16.19
N LEU A 25 4.00 2.28 -16.34
CA LEU A 25 4.84 1.37 -17.10
C LEU A 25 4.76 1.68 -18.62
N GLU A 26 3.57 1.98 -19.14
CA GLU A 26 3.39 2.41 -20.52
C GLU A 26 4.21 3.66 -20.80
N ALA A 27 4.11 4.69 -19.96
CA ALA A 27 4.87 5.93 -20.09
C ALA A 27 6.38 5.68 -19.96
N PHE A 28 6.80 4.77 -19.07
CA PHE A 28 8.20 4.37 -18.94
C PHE A 28 8.72 3.71 -20.22
N CYS A 29 7.99 2.75 -20.78
CA CYS A 29 8.35 2.10 -22.03
C CYS A 29 8.46 3.11 -23.18
N GLN A 30 7.51 4.04 -23.30
CA GLN A 30 7.55 5.11 -24.30
C GLN A 30 8.79 6.01 -24.15
N ALA A 31 9.16 6.37 -22.92
CA ALA A 31 10.33 7.22 -22.66
C ALA A 31 11.66 6.55 -23.01
N HIS A 32 11.68 5.22 -23.11
CA HIS A 32 12.87 4.42 -23.42
C HIS A 32 12.81 3.72 -24.79
N ASP A 33 11.88 4.10 -25.66
CA ASP A 33 11.66 3.49 -26.99
C ASP A 33 11.47 1.95 -26.90
N LEU A 34 10.79 1.46 -25.83
CA LEU A 34 10.47 0.06 -25.61
C LEU A 34 9.02 -0.23 -26.02
N ASP A 35 8.77 -1.45 -26.49
CA ASP A 35 7.42 -1.92 -26.72
C ASP A 35 6.65 -2.05 -25.40
N TYR A 36 5.36 -1.71 -25.42
CA TYR A 36 4.42 -1.94 -24.34
C TYR A 36 3.27 -2.82 -24.81
N SER A 37 2.84 -3.75 -23.96
CA SER A 37 1.70 -4.62 -24.22
C SER A 37 1.14 -5.16 -22.89
N ASP A 38 -0.08 -5.70 -22.91
CA ASP A 38 -0.68 -6.37 -21.75
C ASP A 38 0.20 -7.52 -21.23
N GLN A 39 0.93 -8.20 -22.11
CA GLN A 39 1.86 -9.26 -21.73
C GLN A 39 3.05 -8.69 -20.95
N ILE A 40 3.64 -7.59 -21.39
CA ILE A 40 4.75 -6.92 -20.70
C ILE A 40 4.29 -6.44 -19.32
N LEU A 41 3.08 -5.87 -19.23
CA LEU A 41 2.49 -5.47 -17.95
C LEU A 41 2.33 -6.66 -17.01
N ALA A 42 1.78 -7.77 -17.49
CA ALA A 42 1.58 -8.99 -16.69
C ALA A 42 2.92 -9.58 -16.21
N ASP A 43 3.92 -9.65 -17.10
CA ASP A 43 5.25 -10.17 -16.78
C ASP A 43 5.98 -9.27 -15.77
N TYR A 44 5.88 -7.95 -15.95
CA TYR A 44 6.43 -6.98 -15.00
C TYR A 44 5.74 -7.07 -13.62
N HIS A 45 4.41 -7.19 -13.61
CA HIS A 45 3.66 -7.37 -12.37
C HIS A 45 4.13 -8.62 -11.62
N ALA A 46 4.24 -9.76 -12.30
CA ALA A 46 4.73 -11.01 -11.69
C ALA A 46 6.18 -10.88 -11.18
N HIS A 47 7.05 -10.20 -11.95
CA HIS A 47 8.44 -9.95 -11.56
C HIS A 47 8.53 -9.03 -10.33
N SER A 48 7.84 -7.91 -10.34
CA SER A 48 7.80 -6.95 -9.24
C SER A 48 7.23 -7.58 -7.97
N HIS A 49 6.09 -8.29 -8.08
CA HIS A 49 5.48 -9.00 -6.96
C HIS A 49 6.44 -10.00 -6.31
N ARG A 50 7.21 -10.76 -7.10
CA ARG A 50 8.21 -11.70 -6.57
C ARG A 50 9.28 -10.99 -5.75
N LEU A 51 9.78 -9.83 -6.20
CA LEU A 51 10.79 -9.06 -5.45
C LEU A 51 10.23 -8.46 -4.17
N TRP A 52 9.01 -7.92 -4.21
CA TRP A 52 8.33 -7.42 -3.00
C TRP A 52 8.09 -8.55 -1.99
N HIS A 53 7.70 -9.73 -2.44
CA HIS A 53 7.55 -10.89 -1.56
C HIS A 53 8.88 -11.31 -0.92
N GLN A 54 9.99 -11.28 -1.66
CA GLN A 54 11.32 -11.53 -1.11
C GLN A 54 11.72 -10.48 -0.04
N LEU A 55 11.35 -9.22 -0.25
CA LEU A 55 11.53 -8.17 0.76
C LEU A 55 10.72 -8.45 2.03
N GLU A 56 9.44 -8.82 1.89
CA GLU A 56 8.57 -9.20 3.02
C GLU A 56 9.12 -10.38 3.82
N LEU A 57 9.79 -11.32 3.17
CA LEU A 57 10.48 -12.46 3.80
C LEU A 57 11.87 -12.11 4.37
N GLY A 58 12.32 -10.86 4.26
CA GLY A 58 13.66 -10.44 4.69
C GLY A 58 14.80 -10.98 3.85
N GLN A 59 14.53 -11.54 2.66
CA GLN A 59 15.52 -12.07 1.72
C GLN A 59 16.18 -10.98 0.86
N LEU A 60 15.58 -9.81 0.80
CA LEU A 60 16.09 -8.60 0.16
C LEU A 60 15.94 -7.41 1.08
N THR A 61 16.84 -6.44 0.94
CA THR A 61 16.60 -5.08 1.45
C THR A 61 15.80 -4.26 0.44
N LEU A 62 15.17 -3.17 0.90
CA LEU A 62 14.46 -2.24 0.00
C LEU A 62 15.42 -1.69 -1.07
N ASP A 63 16.63 -1.31 -0.71
CA ASP A 63 17.63 -0.80 -1.66
C ASP A 63 17.95 -1.83 -2.74
N GLN A 64 18.16 -3.09 -2.36
CA GLN A 64 18.39 -4.18 -3.32
C GLN A 64 17.20 -4.40 -4.26
N LEU A 65 15.97 -4.30 -3.75
CA LEU A 65 14.77 -4.40 -4.57
C LEU A 65 14.73 -3.28 -5.62
N LEU A 66 14.91 -2.04 -5.18
CA LEU A 66 14.82 -0.86 -6.06
C LEU A 66 15.94 -0.84 -7.12
N ASP A 67 17.15 -1.31 -6.77
CA ASP A 67 18.26 -1.43 -7.72
C ASP A 67 18.03 -2.53 -8.77
N ARG A 68 17.29 -3.58 -8.42
CA ARG A 68 17.14 -4.79 -9.24
C ARG A 68 15.89 -4.78 -10.12
N ARG A 69 14.78 -4.21 -9.64
CA ARG A 69 13.45 -4.40 -10.20
C ARG A 69 13.38 -4.05 -11.68
N PHE A 70 13.80 -2.86 -12.07
CA PHE A 70 13.79 -2.43 -13.47
C PHE A 70 14.98 -2.97 -14.25
N LYS A 71 16.16 -3.00 -13.62
CA LYS A 71 17.37 -3.50 -14.26
C LYS A 71 17.22 -4.97 -14.69
N GLU A 72 16.73 -5.84 -13.82
CA GLU A 72 16.56 -7.25 -14.16
C GLU A 72 15.47 -7.48 -15.20
N PHE A 73 14.38 -6.74 -15.14
CA PHE A 73 13.26 -6.91 -16.06
C PHE A 73 13.60 -6.42 -17.48
N PHE A 74 14.25 -5.27 -17.58
CA PHE A 74 14.62 -4.66 -18.86
C PHE A 74 16.10 -4.86 -19.25
N GLN A 75 16.80 -5.79 -18.60
CA GLN A 75 18.23 -6.03 -18.81
C GLN A 75 18.66 -6.15 -20.27
N PRO A 76 17.93 -6.83 -21.18
CA PRO A 76 18.35 -6.91 -22.59
C PRO A 76 18.39 -5.58 -23.32
N TYR A 77 17.67 -4.56 -22.85
CA TYR A 77 17.46 -3.28 -23.51
C TYR A 77 18.14 -2.12 -22.80
N LEU A 78 18.19 -2.14 -21.47
CA LEU A 78 18.61 -1.02 -20.62
C LEU A 78 19.80 -1.39 -19.70
N ASP A 79 20.63 -2.36 -20.08
CA ASP A 79 21.77 -2.85 -19.31
C ASP A 79 22.85 -1.79 -19.01
N HIS A 80 22.90 -0.75 -19.86
CA HIS A 80 23.83 0.38 -19.72
C HIS A 80 23.35 1.44 -18.70
N LEU A 81 22.12 1.34 -18.18
CA LEU A 81 21.57 2.27 -17.22
C LEU A 81 21.64 1.72 -15.79
N ASP A 82 21.72 2.62 -14.84
CA ASP A 82 21.69 2.30 -13.43
C ASP A 82 20.29 1.88 -12.99
N GLY A 83 20.17 0.73 -12.29
CA GLY A 83 18.89 0.17 -11.88
C GLY A 83 18.10 1.08 -10.96
N ARG A 84 18.78 1.79 -10.05
CA ARG A 84 18.15 2.76 -9.16
C ARG A 84 17.56 3.93 -9.92
N SER A 85 18.31 4.47 -10.89
CA SER A 85 17.84 5.55 -11.74
C SER A 85 16.59 5.16 -12.55
N LEU A 86 16.53 3.93 -13.08
CA LEU A 86 15.35 3.42 -13.78
C LEU A 86 14.14 3.32 -12.85
N ASP A 87 14.36 2.82 -11.65
CA ASP A 87 13.31 2.72 -10.62
C ASP A 87 12.81 4.10 -10.18
N ASP A 88 13.70 5.06 -9.99
CA ASP A 88 13.35 6.44 -9.63
C ASP A 88 12.47 7.07 -10.72
N GLN A 89 12.83 6.92 -12.02
CA GLN A 89 12.03 7.40 -13.14
C GLN A 89 10.62 6.77 -13.15
N TYR A 90 10.54 5.46 -12.95
CA TYR A 90 9.24 4.80 -12.88
C TYR A 90 8.40 5.30 -11.70
N ARG A 91 8.99 5.49 -10.54
CA ARG A 91 8.26 5.98 -9.36
C ARG A 91 7.77 7.42 -9.54
N ASP A 92 8.53 8.27 -10.25
CA ASP A 92 8.04 9.60 -10.61
C ASP A 92 6.86 9.50 -11.59
N LEU A 93 6.88 8.58 -12.55
CA LEU A 93 5.75 8.30 -13.44
C LEU A 93 4.55 7.72 -12.66
N LEU A 94 4.79 6.86 -11.66
CA LEU A 94 3.73 6.35 -10.79
C LEU A 94 3.03 7.47 -9.99
N VAL A 95 3.76 8.52 -9.63
CA VAL A 95 3.17 9.72 -9.02
C VAL A 95 2.33 10.50 -10.04
N VAL A 96 2.86 10.71 -11.25
CA VAL A 96 2.15 11.45 -12.30
C VAL A 96 0.84 10.77 -12.70
N HIS A 97 0.87 9.44 -12.82
CA HIS A 97 -0.26 8.61 -13.23
C HIS A 97 -1.05 8.00 -12.06
N ASN A 98 -0.89 8.55 -10.86
CA ASN A 98 -1.56 8.04 -9.66
C ASN A 98 -3.08 8.04 -9.82
N GLN A 99 -3.72 6.91 -9.56
CA GLN A 99 -5.16 6.71 -9.60
C GLN A 99 -5.68 6.38 -8.20
N ILE A 100 -6.92 6.77 -7.92
CA ILE A 100 -7.64 6.39 -6.69
C ILE A 100 -8.85 5.53 -7.06
N PHE A 101 -9.24 4.64 -6.17
CA PHE A 101 -10.51 3.96 -6.34
C PHE A 101 -11.68 4.94 -6.20
N THR A 102 -12.69 4.76 -7.02
CA THR A 102 -13.89 5.61 -7.00
C THR A 102 -14.53 5.63 -5.62
N GLY A 103 -14.68 6.82 -5.04
CA GLY A 103 -15.31 7.03 -3.74
C GLY A 103 -14.38 6.90 -2.53
N ALA A 104 -13.09 6.64 -2.72
CA ALA A 104 -12.11 6.60 -1.64
C ALA A 104 -11.99 7.95 -0.91
N ASP A 105 -11.97 9.04 -1.67
CA ASP A 105 -11.98 10.42 -1.17
C ASP A 105 -13.20 10.72 -0.29
N HIS A 106 -14.39 10.34 -0.77
CA HIS A 106 -15.63 10.51 -0.02
C HIS A 106 -15.63 9.67 1.27
N LEU A 107 -15.10 8.43 1.23
CA LEU A 107 -14.98 7.60 2.41
C LEU A 107 -14.11 8.28 3.48
N LEU A 108 -12.90 8.71 3.11
CA LEU A 108 -11.97 9.37 4.04
C LEU A 108 -12.58 10.63 4.66
N LEU A 109 -13.24 11.48 3.84
CA LEU A 109 -13.90 12.68 4.32
C LEU A 109 -15.05 12.38 5.30
N ASP A 110 -15.86 11.36 5.03
CA ASP A 110 -16.97 10.98 5.92
C ASP A 110 -16.43 10.44 7.25
N LEU A 111 -15.39 9.63 7.25
CA LEU A 111 -14.74 9.12 8.46
C LEU A 111 -14.10 10.26 9.28
N LYS A 112 -13.45 11.23 8.63
CA LYS A 112 -12.94 12.43 9.32
C LYS A 112 -14.07 13.23 9.97
N ARG A 113 -15.20 13.44 9.27
CA ARG A 113 -16.38 14.14 9.84
C ARG A 113 -17.00 13.39 11.01
N ALA A 114 -16.94 12.07 11.00
CA ALA A 114 -17.39 11.23 12.13
C ALA A 114 -16.43 11.27 13.34
N GLY A 115 -15.27 11.93 13.20
CA GLY A 115 -14.32 12.15 14.30
C GLY A 115 -13.21 11.10 14.42
N TYR A 116 -13.07 10.20 13.45
CA TYR A 116 -11.95 9.25 13.41
C TYR A 116 -10.62 9.94 13.12
N GLN A 117 -9.54 9.44 13.72
CA GLN A 117 -8.18 9.76 13.32
C GLN A 117 -7.70 8.74 12.28
N LEU A 118 -7.26 9.25 11.13
CA LEU A 118 -6.83 8.42 10.01
C LEU A 118 -5.31 8.27 10.02
N VAL A 119 -4.83 7.04 9.91
CA VAL A 119 -3.42 6.70 9.80
C VAL A 119 -3.18 6.01 8.47
N ALA A 120 -2.35 6.57 7.60
CA ALA A 120 -1.86 5.82 6.44
C ALA A 120 -0.82 4.80 6.91
N ALA A 121 -1.03 3.52 6.62
CA ALA A 121 -0.22 2.40 7.10
C ALA A 121 0.29 1.58 5.92
N THR A 122 1.45 1.95 5.34
CA THR A 122 1.93 1.40 4.08
C THR A 122 3.35 0.83 4.14
N ASN A 123 3.60 -0.24 3.37
CA ASN A 123 4.94 -0.79 3.11
C ASN A 123 5.61 -0.15 1.88
N GLY A 124 4.96 0.80 1.22
CA GLY A 124 5.49 1.46 0.04
C GLY A 124 6.71 2.37 0.32
N VAL A 125 7.37 2.80 -0.75
CA VAL A 125 8.54 3.70 -0.67
C VAL A 125 8.11 5.08 -0.19
N SER A 126 8.76 5.59 0.86
CA SER A 126 8.32 6.78 1.59
C SER A 126 8.12 8.00 0.70
N ASP A 127 9.14 8.41 -0.06
CA ASP A 127 9.05 9.57 -0.95
C ASP A 127 7.91 9.42 -1.97
N THR A 128 7.77 8.23 -2.55
CA THR A 128 6.71 7.93 -3.53
C THR A 128 5.33 8.03 -2.91
N GLN A 129 5.10 7.41 -1.74
CA GLN A 129 3.79 7.44 -1.09
C GLN A 129 3.40 8.87 -0.66
N ARG A 130 4.34 9.63 -0.13
CA ARG A 130 4.10 11.04 0.21
C ARG A 130 3.73 11.88 -1.01
N LYS A 131 4.46 11.73 -2.12
CA LYS A 131 4.16 12.41 -3.39
C LYS A 131 2.79 12.00 -3.95
N ARG A 132 2.44 10.69 -3.89
CA ARG A 132 1.14 10.19 -4.35
C ARG A 132 -0.01 10.74 -3.50
N LEU A 133 0.12 10.77 -2.18
CA LEU A 133 -0.86 11.39 -1.28
C LEU A 133 -0.99 12.89 -1.50
N ALA A 134 0.12 13.59 -1.76
CA ALA A 134 0.11 15.02 -2.07
C ALA A 134 -0.62 15.30 -3.40
N GLN A 135 -0.37 14.49 -4.42
CA GLN A 135 -0.98 14.64 -5.74
C GLN A 135 -2.52 14.54 -5.69
N VAL A 136 -3.07 13.67 -4.85
CA VAL A 136 -4.52 13.53 -4.63
C VAL A 136 -5.06 14.41 -3.48
N GLN A 137 -4.23 15.28 -2.90
CA GLN A 137 -4.58 16.19 -1.81
C GLN A 137 -5.03 15.47 -0.52
N TRP A 138 -4.47 14.29 -0.24
CA TRP A 138 -4.82 13.50 0.93
C TRP A 138 -3.83 13.61 2.10
N LEU A 139 -2.69 14.32 1.93
CA LEU A 139 -1.71 14.47 3.01
C LEU A 139 -2.35 15.02 4.30
N ASP A 140 -3.22 16.03 4.18
CA ASP A 140 -3.88 16.67 5.31
C ASP A 140 -5.13 15.91 5.82
N LEU A 141 -5.57 14.87 5.10
CA LEU A 141 -6.65 13.99 5.55
C LEU A 141 -6.15 12.97 6.57
N PHE A 142 -4.90 12.53 6.44
CA PHE A 142 -4.30 11.62 7.40
C PHE A 142 -3.67 12.38 8.56
N ASP A 143 -4.05 12.01 9.79
CA ASP A 143 -3.45 12.58 11.01
C ASP A 143 -2.02 12.09 11.21
N HIS A 144 -1.73 10.87 10.73
CA HIS A 144 -0.40 10.26 10.80
C HIS A 144 -0.08 9.47 9.53
N LEU A 145 1.21 9.41 9.19
CA LEU A 145 1.73 8.59 8.10
C LEU A 145 2.70 7.55 8.68
N ALA A 146 2.27 6.31 8.75
CA ALA A 146 3.08 5.16 9.14
C ALA A 146 3.62 4.49 7.88
N ILE A 147 4.82 4.87 7.47
CA ILE A 147 5.48 4.36 6.27
C ILE A 147 6.67 3.50 6.70
N SER A 148 6.72 2.25 6.27
CA SER A 148 7.68 1.25 6.74
C SER A 148 9.14 1.71 6.68
N GLY A 149 9.53 2.37 5.59
CA GLY A 149 10.88 2.89 5.41
C GLY A 149 11.28 3.99 6.40
N GLU A 150 10.31 4.71 7.00
CA GLU A 150 10.55 5.72 8.02
C GLU A 150 10.56 5.11 9.42
N LEU A 151 9.78 4.04 9.63
CA LEU A 151 9.64 3.39 10.93
C LEU A 151 10.71 2.33 11.20
N GLY A 152 11.40 1.85 10.16
CA GLY A 152 12.36 0.75 10.25
C GLY A 152 11.72 -0.63 10.43
N HIS A 153 10.41 -0.72 10.36
CA HIS A 153 9.60 -1.92 10.46
C HIS A 153 8.52 -1.91 9.38
N SER A 154 8.21 -3.06 8.80
CA SER A 154 7.15 -3.22 7.78
C SER A 154 6.03 -4.13 8.28
N LYS A 155 4.82 -3.95 7.83
CA LYS A 155 3.73 -4.93 8.05
C LYS A 155 4.16 -6.29 7.48
N PRO A 156 3.96 -7.42 8.17
CA PRO A 156 3.20 -7.64 9.41
C PRO A 156 4.01 -7.55 10.71
N ASP A 157 5.27 -7.06 10.70
CA ASP A 157 6.11 -6.96 11.91
C ASP A 157 5.37 -6.20 13.02
N PRO A 158 5.26 -6.76 14.25
CA PRO A 158 4.70 -6.04 15.39
C PRO A 158 5.36 -4.70 15.71
N GLY A 159 6.64 -4.52 15.36
CA GLY A 159 7.37 -3.25 15.50
C GLY A 159 6.74 -2.11 14.72
N PHE A 160 6.11 -2.40 13.57
CA PHE A 160 5.36 -1.41 12.79
C PHE A 160 4.17 -0.84 13.59
N TYR A 161 3.39 -1.71 14.22
CA TYR A 161 2.22 -1.29 15.03
C TYR A 161 2.65 -0.63 16.33
N GLN A 162 3.74 -1.08 16.97
CA GLN A 162 4.31 -0.40 18.14
C GLN A 162 4.75 1.03 17.83
N ALA A 163 5.30 1.26 16.64
CA ALA A 163 5.64 2.62 16.21
C ALA A 163 4.38 3.48 16.02
N ILE A 164 3.28 2.93 15.50
CA ILE A 164 1.99 3.63 15.41
C ILE A 164 1.46 3.98 16.81
N TYR A 165 1.50 3.07 17.77
CA TYR A 165 1.05 3.36 19.14
C TYR A 165 1.84 4.51 19.78
N LYS A 166 3.15 4.55 19.58
CA LYS A 166 4.00 5.67 20.02
C LYS A 166 3.64 6.98 19.31
N MET A 167 3.35 6.92 18.01
CA MET A 167 2.99 8.08 17.20
C MET A 167 1.65 8.69 17.60
N THR A 168 0.66 7.86 17.92
CA THR A 168 -0.69 8.27 18.32
C THR A 168 -0.82 8.57 19.81
N GLY A 169 0.14 8.11 20.62
CA GLY A 169 0.12 8.25 22.09
C GLY A 169 -0.96 7.44 22.79
N ALA A 170 -1.42 6.35 22.17
CA ALA A 170 -2.47 5.48 22.72
C ALA A 170 -2.01 4.02 22.75
N ASP A 171 -2.13 3.40 23.93
CA ASP A 171 -1.70 2.00 24.16
C ASP A 171 -2.88 1.01 24.13
N ASP A 172 -4.13 1.50 24.11
CA ASP A 172 -5.33 0.65 24.05
C ASP A 172 -5.53 0.12 22.63
N THR A 173 -5.19 -1.15 22.42
CA THR A 173 -5.30 -1.81 21.12
C THR A 173 -6.74 -1.89 20.61
N SER A 174 -7.75 -1.86 21.50
CA SER A 174 -9.16 -1.85 21.11
C SER A 174 -9.61 -0.56 20.42
N ALA A 175 -8.79 0.50 20.50
CA ALA A 175 -9.05 1.76 19.82
C ALA A 175 -8.66 1.77 18.35
N TYR A 176 -8.04 0.69 17.85
CA TYR A 176 -7.50 0.61 16.48
C TYR A 176 -8.25 -0.39 15.62
N LEU A 177 -8.39 -0.04 14.34
CA LEU A 177 -8.86 -0.95 13.29
C LEU A 177 -7.90 -0.85 12.10
N MET A 178 -7.32 -1.99 11.69
CA MET A 178 -6.56 -2.07 10.44
C MET A 178 -7.48 -2.38 9.27
N ILE A 179 -7.44 -1.56 8.23
CA ILE A 179 -8.24 -1.68 7.00
C ILE A 179 -7.27 -1.87 5.84
N GLY A 180 -7.35 -2.98 5.13
CA GLY A 180 -6.45 -3.28 4.01
C GLY A 180 -6.91 -4.48 3.19
N ASP A 181 -6.27 -4.69 2.05
CA ASP A 181 -6.59 -5.78 1.10
C ASP A 181 -5.72 -7.03 1.29
N ARG A 182 -4.55 -6.91 1.93
CA ARG A 182 -3.58 -8.00 2.00
C ARG A 182 -3.68 -8.82 3.28
N LEU A 183 -3.97 -10.12 3.12
CA LEU A 183 -4.05 -11.05 4.25
C LEU A 183 -2.71 -11.19 4.99
N GLN A 184 -1.59 -11.24 4.26
CA GLN A 184 -0.28 -11.55 4.84
C GLN A 184 0.39 -10.34 5.52
N SER A 185 0.10 -9.13 5.11
CA SER A 185 0.69 -7.94 5.73
C SER A 185 -0.29 -7.23 6.67
N ASP A 186 -1.51 -6.94 6.20
CA ASP A 186 -2.46 -6.13 6.95
C ASP A 186 -3.19 -6.96 8.00
N MET A 187 -3.85 -8.03 7.57
CA MET A 187 -4.70 -8.83 8.46
C MET A 187 -3.87 -9.64 9.46
N LEU A 188 -2.81 -10.31 8.99
CA LEU A 188 -1.89 -11.03 9.86
C LEU A 188 -1.19 -10.07 10.84
N GLY A 189 -0.75 -8.90 10.35
CA GLY A 189 -0.12 -7.89 11.18
C GLY A 189 -1.07 -7.35 12.26
N ALA A 190 -2.33 -7.05 11.91
CA ALA A 190 -3.35 -6.64 12.87
C ALA A 190 -3.57 -7.71 13.94
N HIS A 191 -3.70 -8.97 13.52
CA HIS A 191 -3.87 -10.11 14.45
C HIS A 191 -2.68 -10.23 15.43
N GLN A 192 -1.44 -10.16 14.92
CA GLN A 192 -0.23 -10.21 15.74
C GLN A 192 -0.10 -9.01 16.70
N ALA A 193 -0.61 -7.86 16.29
CA ALA A 193 -0.62 -6.64 17.09
C ALA A 193 -1.78 -6.59 18.11
N GLY A 194 -2.72 -7.55 18.06
CA GLY A 194 -3.88 -7.59 18.93
C GLY A 194 -4.90 -6.48 18.68
N ILE A 195 -4.99 -5.99 17.44
CA ILE A 195 -5.99 -5.03 16.99
C ILE A 195 -7.01 -5.68 16.06
N ASP A 196 -8.18 -5.09 15.95
CA ASP A 196 -9.21 -5.53 15.03
C ASP A 196 -8.79 -5.29 13.57
N SER A 197 -9.32 -6.13 12.67
CA SER A 197 -9.02 -6.09 11.24
C SER A 197 -10.28 -6.02 10.39
N LEU A 198 -10.22 -5.25 9.31
CA LEU A 198 -11.25 -5.19 8.27
C LEU A 198 -10.57 -5.51 6.93
N TRP A 199 -10.85 -6.70 6.42
CA TRP A 199 -10.35 -7.13 5.13
C TRP A 199 -11.19 -6.56 4.00
N TYR A 200 -10.58 -5.64 3.22
CA TYR A 200 -11.16 -5.15 1.98
C TYR A 200 -10.92 -6.16 0.87
N ASN A 201 -11.97 -6.85 0.44
CA ASN A 201 -11.92 -8.01 -0.46
C ASN A 201 -12.87 -7.84 -1.65
N PRO A 202 -12.61 -6.88 -2.57
CA PRO A 202 -13.48 -6.62 -3.72
C PRO A 202 -13.58 -7.81 -4.69
N HIS A 203 -12.57 -8.67 -4.70
CA HIS A 203 -12.52 -9.85 -5.57
C HIS A 203 -13.21 -11.09 -4.98
N GLN A 204 -13.78 -10.99 -3.77
CA GLN A 204 -14.49 -12.08 -3.09
C GLN A 204 -13.63 -13.36 -2.95
N ALA A 205 -12.33 -13.20 -2.73
CA ALA A 205 -11.45 -14.32 -2.46
C ALA A 205 -11.89 -15.06 -1.20
N ALA A 206 -11.60 -16.36 -1.13
CA ALA A 206 -11.96 -17.17 0.03
C ALA A 206 -11.17 -16.68 1.27
N ALA A 207 -11.87 -16.47 2.38
CA ALA A 207 -11.23 -16.14 3.64
C ALA A 207 -10.44 -17.35 4.17
N PRO A 208 -9.21 -17.16 4.67
CA PRO A 208 -8.43 -18.22 5.27
C PRO A 208 -9.10 -18.71 6.57
N SER A 209 -9.05 -20.01 6.82
CA SER A 209 -9.65 -20.59 8.03
C SER A 209 -8.78 -20.44 9.28
N ASP A 210 -7.52 -20.13 9.11
CA ASP A 210 -6.47 -20.06 10.14
C ASP A 210 -6.09 -18.64 10.56
N LEU A 211 -6.66 -17.61 9.91
CA LEU A 211 -6.45 -16.21 10.27
C LEU A 211 -7.77 -15.58 10.72
N PRO A 212 -7.93 -15.22 11.99
CA PRO A 212 -9.12 -14.51 12.47
C PRO A 212 -9.24 -13.14 11.80
N LEU A 213 -10.41 -12.88 11.22
CA LEU A 213 -10.79 -11.60 10.64
C LEU A 213 -11.95 -11.02 11.42
N THR A 214 -11.87 -9.74 11.86
CA THR A 214 -12.99 -9.11 12.57
C THR A 214 -14.10 -8.76 11.58
N TYR A 215 -13.75 -8.20 10.43
CA TYR A 215 -14.69 -7.85 9.36
C TYR A 215 -14.15 -8.22 7.99
N VAL A 216 -15.08 -8.52 7.07
CA VAL A 216 -14.79 -8.73 5.65
C VAL A 216 -15.80 -7.91 4.85
N VAL A 217 -15.33 -7.03 3.96
CA VAL A 217 -16.18 -6.20 3.11
C VAL A 217 -15.70 -6.23 1.66
N GLN A 218 -16.60 -5.98 0.74
CA GLN A 218 -16.30 -6.03 -0.70
C GLN A 218 -16.18 -4.63 -1.32
N ASP A 219 -16.67 -3.61 -0.62
CA ASP A 219 -16.71 -2.23 -1.11
C ASP A 219 -16.69 -1.22 0.03
N TYR A 220 -16.61 0.05 -0.31
CA TYR A 220 -16.63 1.15 0.66
C TYR A 220 -17.99 1.34 1.35
N ALA A 221 -19.09 0.87 0.76
CA ALA A 221 -20.39 0.86 1.43
C ALA A 221 -20.37 -0.07 2.64
N GLY A 222 -19.72 -1.25 2.52
CA GLY A 222 -19.49 -2.15 3.65
C GLY A 222 -18.67 -1.51 4.76
N ILE A 223 -17.61 -0.75 4.43
CA ILE A 223 -16.83 0.00 5.44
C ILE A 223 -17.71 1.03 6.14
N ARG A 224 -18.50 1.82 5.38
CA ARG A 224 -19.43 2.81 5.96
C ARG A 224 -20.44 2.18 6.89
N ASN A 225 -21.05 1.07 6.52
CA ASN A 225 -22.07 0.38 7.34
C ASN A 225 -21.51 -0.11 8.69
N ILE A 226 -20.20 -0.33 8.79
CA ILE A 226 -19.55 -0.76 10.03
C ILE A 226 -19.18 0.45 10.90
N LEU A 227 -18.74 1.56 10.27
CA LEU A 227 -18.09 2.66 10.96
C LEU A 227 -18.95 3.91 11.11
N LEU A 228 -19.99 4.09 10.28
CA LEU A 228 -20.89 5.25 10.26
C LEU A 228 -22.33 4.85 10.56
#